data_f3509d72aab2cf6f6c012b65c5866052
#
_entry.id   f3509d72aab2cf6f6c012b65c5866052
#
_cell.length_a   1.000
_cell.length_b   1.000
_cell.length_c   1.000
_cell.angle_alpha   90.00
_cell.angle_beta   90.00
_cell.angle_gamma   90.00
#
_symmetry.space_group_name_H-M   'P 1'
#
loop_
_entity.id
_entity.type
_entity.pdbx_description
1 polymer ?
#
loop_
_entity_poly.entity_id
_entity_poly.type
_entity_poly.pdbx_seq_one_letter_code
_entity_poly.pdbx_strand_id
1 'polypeptide(L)'
;MKLWGWWKNKFQEPRRSELRQEMGFGGSGVGQLLTNLGADEYLPELAFPKSIQVYTRMRRSDATVQALELAITLPIRATNWDVQPASDDPTAREAADLVYDNLFGGMTHTFDDFLRDALLALFYGFTVFEKVFEERDNYIVWRKFAPRHPQTIERFLFDEAGGLAGVRQVGFDPQGRFRQVDIPIEKLLVFIWRRELGNPYGVSVLRAAYKHWFLKDIAY
;
A
#
# COMPACT_ATOMS: atom_id res chain seq x y z
N MET A 1 50.94 23.26 6.14
CA MET A 1 50.82 21.87 5.68
C MET A 1 50.50 20.95 6.86
N LYS A 2 49.37 21.17 7.56
CA LYS A 2 48.91 20.34 8.74
C LYS A 2 47.37 20.22 8.86
N LEU A 3 46.62 20.47 7.80
CA LEU A 3 45.16 20.35 7.85
C LEU A 3 44.61 19.00 7.29
N TRP A 4 45.45 18.21 6.62
CA TRP A 4 45.04 16.97 5.98
C TRP A 4 45.02 15.75 6.93
N GLY A 5 45.75 15.84 8.07
CA GLY A 5 45.78 14.78 9.09
C GLY A 5 44.57 14.78 10.02
N TRP A 6 43.86 15.89 10.13
CA TRP A 6 42.73 16.02 11.05
C TRP A 6 41.42 15.34 10.55
N TRP A 7 41.29 15.23 9.22
CA TRP A 7 40.15 14.57 8.58
C TRP A 7 40.22 13.02 8.65
N LYS A 8 41.42 12.45 8.64
CA LYS A 8 41.60 10.98 8.68
C LYS A 8 41.21 10.32 10.00
N ASN A 9 41.20 11.07 11.11
CA ASN A 9 40.88 10.51 12.42
C ASN A 9 39.37 10.60 12.79
N LYS A 10 38.53 11.19 11.96
CA LYS A 10 37.10 11.33 12.23
C LYS A 10 36.20 10.30 11.54
N PHE A 11 36.72 9.64 10.52
CA PHE A 11 36.03 8.54 9.85
C PHE A 11 36.84 7.26 10.05
N GLN A 12 36.47 6.47 11.07
CA GLN A 12 36.90 5.07 11.08
C GLN A 12 36.33 4.43 9.81
N GLU A 13 37.17 3.73 9.04
CA GLU A 13 36.68 2.95 7.91
C GLU A 13 35.65 1.94 8.44
N PRO A 14 34.40 1.98 7.95
CA PRO A 14 33.36 1.10 8.44
C PRO A 14 33.77 -0.36 8.17
N ARG A 15 33.59 -1.25 9.15
CA ARG A 15 33.81 -2.67 8.95
C ARG A 15 32.91 -3.14 7.80
N ARG A 16 33.33 -4.14 7.01
CA ARG A 16 32.55 -4.66 5.87
C ARG A 16 31.11 -5.08 6.23
N SER A 17 30.84 -5.43 7.48
CA SER A 17 29.50 -5.68 8.01
C SER A 17 28.67 -4.39 8.19
N GLU A 18 29.33 -3.27 8.48
CA GLU A 18 28.67 -1.96 8.68
C GLU A 18 28.33 -1.27 7.35
N LEU A 19 29.00 -1.64 6.25
CA LEU A 19 28.72 -1.14 4.90
C LEU A 19 27.34 -1.55 4.35
N ARG A 20 26.69 -2.54 4.97
CA ARG A 20 25.34 -3.02 4.60
C ARG A 20 24.25 -2.49 5.50
N GLN A 21 24.59 -1.80 6.58
CA GLN A 21 23.65 -1.31 7.57
C GLN A 21 23.43 0.18 7.37
N GLU A 22 22.18 0.58 7.22
CA GLU A 22 21.82 2.00 7.22
C GLU A 22 22.17 2.59 8.59
N MET A 23 22.92 3.70 8.59
CA MET A 23 23.25 4.43 9.81
C MET A 23 22.19 5.48 10.17
N GLY A 24 21.30 5.77 9.23
CA GLY A 24 20.18 6.69 9.38
C GLY A 24 18.85 5.95 9.52
N PHE A 25 17.81 6.69 9.81
CA PHE A 25 16.45 6.16 9.81
C PHE A 25 15.87 6.32 8.40
N GLY A 26 15.44 5.23 7.76
CA GLY A 26 14.69 5.27 6.51
C GLY A 26 13.39 6.05 6.69
N GLY A 27 12.89 6.68 5.61
CA GLY A 27 11.69 7.51 5.62
C GLY A 27 10.45 6.85 6.24
N SER A 28 10.43 5.51 6.28
CA SER A 28 9.37 4.72 6.91
C SER A 28 9.30 4.82 8.44
N GLY A 29 10.44 4.94 9.13
CA GLY A 29 10.47 5.14 10.59
C GLY A 29 10.21 6.60 10.98
N VAL A 30 10.67 7.53 10.14
CA VAL A 30 10.48 8.97 10.30
C VAL A 30 9.05 9.36 9.94
N GLY A 31 8.40 8.69 8.97
CA GLY A 31 7.00 8.90 8.62
C GLY A 31 6.08 8.81 9.84
N GLN A 32 6.29 7.84 10.71
CA GLN A 32 5.50 7.70 11.93
C GLN A 32 5.78 8.80 12.96
N LEU A 33 7.04 9.22 13.09
CA LEU A 33 7.43 10.34 13.97
C LEU A 33 6.95 11.68 13.39
N LEU A 34 7.09 11.88 12.08
CA LEU A 34 6.69 13.11 11.39
C LEU A 34 5.17 13.19 11.20
N THR A 35 4.46 12.06 11.02
CA THR A 35 2.99 12.03 11.03
C THR A 35 2.46 12.46 12.40
N ASN A 36 3.10 12.03 13.49
CA ASN A 36 2.79 12.48 14.85
C ASN A 36 3.15 13.97 15.08
N LEU A 37 4.13 14.49 14.32
CA LEU A 37 4.54 15.91 14.37
C LEU A 37 3.84 16.78 13.31
N GLY A 38 2.97 16.19 12.46
CA GLY A 38 2.26 16.91 11.39
C GLY A 38 3.16 17.36 10.24
N ALA A 39 4.36 16.78 10.08
CA ALA A 39 5.33 17.24 9.08
C ALA A 39 5.01 16.79 7.65
N ASP A 40 4.34 15.63 7.48
CA ASP A 40 3.96 15.12 6.15
C ASP A 40 2.65 15.75 5.64
N GLU A 41 1.74 16.13 6.56
CA GLU A 41 0.44 16.73 6.22
C GLU A 41 0.12 17.85 7.19
N TYR A 42 0.10 19.08 6.70
CA TYR A 42 -0.18 20.25 7.52
C TYR A 42 -1.67 20.45 7.86
N LEU A 43 -2.57 19.72 7.16
CA LEU A 43 -4.01 19.73 7.44
C LEU A 43 -4.36 18.53 8.35
N PRO A 44 -4.73 18.77 9.62
CA PRO A 44 -4.99 17.66 10.56
C PRO A 44 -6.09 16.70 10.14
N GLU A 45 -7.07 17.17 9.35
CA GLU A 45 -8.15 16.37 8.79
C GLU A 45 -7.69 15.46 7.65
N LEU A 46 -6.58 15.78 7.00
CA LEU A 46 -5.97 14.96 5.94
C LEU A 46 -4.84 14.07 6.45
N ALA A 47 -4.48 14.17 7.73
CA ALA A 47 -3.57 13.23 8.37
C ALA A 47 -4.25 11.87 8.54
N PHE A 48 -3.50 10.78 8.25
CA PHE A 48 -3.99 9.41 8.51
C PHE A 48 -4.24 9.20 10.02
N PRO A 49 -5.33 8.54 10.44
CA PRO A 49 -6.35 7.84 9.62
C PRO A 49 -7.54 8.72 9.18
N LYS A 50 -7.64 9.97 9.60
CA LYS A 50 -8.79 10.86 9.31
C LYS A 50 -8.96 11.10 7.81
N SER A 51 -7.86 11.20 7.06
CA SER A 51 -7.86 11.38 5.61
C SER A 51 -8.74 10.36 4.88
N ILE A 52 -8.79 9.11 5.35
CA ILE A 52 -9.59 8.05 4.73
C ILE A 52 -11.08 8.38 4.78
N GLN A 53 -11.56 8.99 5.86
CA GLN A 53 -12.96 9.42 5.99
C GLN A 53 -13.26 10.58 5.04
N VAL A 54 -12.34 11.55 4.95
CA VAL A 54 -12.48 12.70 4.05
C VAL A 54 -12.51 12.24 2.60
N TYR A 55 -11.56 11.41 2.18
CA TYR A 55 -11.53 10.88 0.81
C TYR A 55 -12.76 10.01 0.50
N THR A 56 -13.25 9.25 1.47
CA THR A 56 -14.51 8.49 1.32
C THR A 56 -15.68 9.42 1.09
N ARG A 57 -15.78 10.54 1.83
CA ARG A 57 -16.82 11.54 1.64
C ARG A 57 -16.72 12.18 0.26
N MET A 58 -15.53 12.65 -0.14
CA MET A 58 -15.29 13.22 -1.48
C MET A 58 -15.77 12.28 -2.59
N ARG A 59 -15.36 11.01 -2.53
CA ARG A 59 -15.73 10.00 -3.54
C ARG A 59 -17.22 9.69 -3.61
N ARG A 60 -17.92 9.71 -2.47
CA ARG A 60 -19.33 9.32 -2.40
C ARG A 60 -20.32 10.45 -2.57
N SER A 61 -19.92 11.67 -2.29
CA SER A 61 -20.82 12.83 -2.31
C SER A 61 -20.60 13.77 -3.51
N ASP A 62 -19.47 13.67 -4.23
CA ASP A 62 -19.15 14.60 -5.31
C ASP A 62 -19.18 13.93 -6.67
N ALA A 63 -20.10 14.35 -7.55
CA ALA A 63 -20.27 13.79 -8.89
C ALA A 63 -19.02 13.99 -9.78
N THR A 64 -18.28 15.09 -9.60
CA THR A 64 -17.04 15.35 -10.35
C THR A 64 -15.94 14.37 -9.93
N VAL A 65 -15.84 14.10 -8.63
CA VAL A 65 -14.88 13.09 -8.10
C VAL A 65 -15.24 11.70 -8.60
N GLN A 66 -16.53 11.34 -8.62
CA GLN A 66 -16.98 10.06 -9.18
C GLN A 66 -16.67 9.94 -10.67
N ALA A 67 -16.93 11.00 -11.45
CA ALA A 67 -16.61 11.02 -12.86
C ALA A 67 -15.11 10.86 -13.12
N LEU A 68 -14.25 11.51 -12.31
CA LEU A 68 -12.81 11.36 -12.35
C LEU A 68 -12.37 9.92 -12.01
N GLU A 69 -12.97 9.32 -10.98
CA GLU A 69 -12.70 7.92 -10.59
C GLU A 69 -13.00 6.98 -11.76
N LEU A 70 -14.16 7.11 -12.39
CA LEU A 70 -14.53 6.31 -13.56
C LEU A 70 -13.60 6.55 -14.75
N ALA A 71 -13.28 7.81 -15.05
CA ALA A 71 -12.40 8.16 -16.17
C ALA A 71 -10.99 7.57 -16.04
N ILE A 72 -10.48 7.43 -14.82
CA ILE A 72 -9.16 6.84 -14.57
C ILE A 72 -9.24 5.30 -14.54
N THR A 73 -10.24 4.75 -13.86
CA THR A 73 -10.26 3.32 -13.57
C THR A 73 -10.81 2.46 -14.70
N LEU A 74 -11.78 2.96 -15.47
CA LEU A 74 -12.40 2.19 -16.55
C LEU A 74 -11.41 1.78 -17.67
N PRO A 75 -10.53 2.66 -18.18
CA PRO A 75 -9.55 2.25 -19.18
C PRO A 75 -8.61 1.15 -18.71
N ILE A 76 -8.19 1.21 -17.43
CA ILE A 76 -7.31 0.20 -16.84
C ILE A 76 -8.03 -1.14 -16.72
N ARG A 77 -9.29 -1.14 -16.29
CA ARG A 77 -10.11 -2.35 -16.13
C ARG A 77 -10.51 -2.95 -17.47
N ALA A 78 -10.68 -2.12 -18.52
CA ALA A 78 -11.01 -2.57 -19.85
C ALA A 78 -9.80 -3.13 -20.63
N THR A 79 -8.58 -3.03 -20.09
CA THR A 79 -7.37 -3.60 -20.71
C THR A 79 -7.38 -5.12 -20.58
N ASN A 80 -6.93 -5.82 -21.61
CA ASN A 80 -6.67 -7.25 -21.53
C ASN A 80 -5.41 -7.49 -20.70
N TRP A 81 -5.59 -8.19 -19.60
CA TRP A 81 -4.51 -8.61 -18.72
C TRP A 81 -4.10 -10.03 -19.05
N ASP A 82 -2.80 -10.29 -19.09
CA ASP A 82 -2.22 -11.58 -19.43
C ASP A 82 -1.03 -11.88 -18.51
N VAL A 83 -0.68 -13.16 -18.40
CA VAL A 83 0.50 -13.62 -17.65
C VAL A 83 1.48 -14.21 -18.64
N GLN A 84 2.66 -13.60 -18.77
CA GLN A 84 3.70 -14.08 -19.67
C GLN A 84 4.78 -14.84 -18.88
N PRO A 85 5.27 -15.98 -19.41
CA PRO A 85 6.37 -16.70 -18.78
C PRO A 85 7.64 -15.85 -18.81
N ALA A 86 8.44 -15.96 -17.74
CA ALA A 86 9.69 -15.21 -17.61
C ALA A 86 10.78 -15.66 -18.60
N SER A 87 10.67 -16.88 -19.15
CA SER A 87 11.58 -17.46 -20.15
C SER A 87 10.86 -18.54 -20.94
N ASP A 88 11.53 -19.07 -21.97
CA ASP A 88 11.05 -20.21 -22.77
C ASP A 88 11.18 -21.57 -22.06
N ASP A 89 11.70 -21.61 -20.85
CA ASP A 89 11.83 -22.83 -20.05
C ASP A 89 10.44 -23.43 -19.74
N PRO A 90 10.28 -24.77 -19.85
CA PRO A 90 9.03 -25.45 -19.50
C PRO A 90 8.51 -25.12 -18.10
N THR A 91 9.40 -25.03 -17.11
CA THR A 91 9.02 -24.66 -15.72
C THR A 91 8.47 -23.24 -15.63
N ALA A 92 9.02 -22.30 -16.40
CA ALA A 92 8.52 -20.92 -16.43
C ALA A 92 7.13 -20.83 -17.08
N ARG A 93 6.88 -21.65 -18.12
CA ARG A 93 5.56 -21.75 -18.76
C ARG A 93 4.52 -22.36 -17.81
N GLU A 94 4.84 -23.49 -17.19
CA GLU A 94 3.97 -24.12 -16.18
C GLU A 94 3.62 -23.15 -15.04
N ALA A 95 4.59 -22.39 -14.55
CA ALA A 95 4.35 -21.36 -13.52
C ALA A 95 3.45 -20.24 -14.03
N ALA A 96 3.61 -19.79 -15.26
CA ALA A 96 2.76 -18.75 -15.87
C ALA A 96 1.33 -19.25 -16.04
N ASP A 97 1.14 -20.48 -16.53
CA ASP A 97 -0.16 -21.12 -16.71
C ASP A 97 -0.88 -21.26 -15.36
N LEU A 98 -0.18 -21.72 -14.31
CA LEU A 98 -0.74 -21.84 -12.96
C LEU A 98 -1.19 -20.48 -12.42
N VAL A 99 -0.39 -19.44 -12.61
CA VAL A 99 -0.72 -18.08 -12.18
C VAL A 99 -1.91 -17.54 -12.97
N TYR A 100 -1.93 -17.75 -14.28
CA TYR A 100 -3.02 -17.32 -15.16
C TYR A 100 -4.35 -17.97 -14.75
N ASP A 101 -4.37 -19.29 -14.65
CA ASP A 101 -5.56 -20.05 -14.27
C ASP A 101 -6.08 -19.64 -12.88
N ASN A 102 -5.16 -19.38 -11.96
CA ASN A 102 -5.54 -18.96 -10.62
C ASN A 102 -6.12 -17.54 -10.61
N LEU A 103 -5.48 -16.57 -11.29
CA LEU A 103 -5.93 -15.18 -11.29
C LEU A 103 -7.25 -14.98 -12.03
N PHE A 104 -7.45 -15.65 -13.17
CA PHE A 104 -8.59 -15.41 -14.05
C PHE A 104 -9.74 -16.40 -13.88
N GLY A 105 -9.53 -17.52 -13.19
CA GLY A 105 -10.57 -18.53 -13.01
C GLY A 105 -10.59 -19.22 -11.65
N GLY A 106 -9.47 -19.22 -10.91
CA GLY A 106 -9.31 -20.02 -9.70
C GLY A 106 -9.77 -19.38 -8.39
N MET A 107 -9.83 -18.07 -8.32
CA MET A 107 -10.21 -17.34 -7.10
C MET A 107 -11.71 -17.28 -6.90
N THR A 108 -12.15 -17.03 -5.66
CA THR A 108 -13.58 -16.89 -5.29
C THR A 108 -14.20 -15.55 -5.70
N HIS A 109 -13.42 -14.64 -6.25
CA HIS A 109 -13.84 -13.35 -6.84
C HIS A 109 -13.11 -13.16 -8.17
N THR A 110 -13.67 -12.32 -9.02
CA THR A 110 -13.08 -12.10 -10.34
C THR A 110 -11.82 -11.22 -10.25
N PHE A 111 -10.94 -11.34 -11.25
CA PHE A 111 -9.79 -10.45 -11.37
C PHE A 111 -10.23 -8.98 -11.52
N ASP A 112 -11.36 -8.71 -12.18
CA ASP A 112 -11.91 -7.35 -12.30
C ASP A 112 -12.35 -6.78 -10.95
N ASP A 113 -12.97 -7.59 -10.08
CA ASP A 113 -13.30 -7.15 -8.71
C ASP A 113 -12.04 -6.81 -7.91
N PHE A 114 -11.03 -7.68 -7.99
CA PHE A 114 -9.74 -7.42 -7.36
C PHE A 114 -9.10 -6.14 -7.88
N LEU A 115 -9.04 -5.97 -9.22
CA LEU A 115 -8.43 -4.81 -9.85
C LEU A 115 -9.17 -3.52 -9.48
N ARG A 116 -10.51 -3.53 -9.48
CA ARG A 116 -11.33 -2.40 -9.03
C ARG A 116 -10.94 -1.97 -7.61
N ASP A 117 -10.85 -2.93 -6.70
CA ASP A 117 -10.51 -2.64 -5.31
C ASP A 117 -9.05 -2.23 -5.14
N ALA A 118 -8.11 -2.78 -5.93
CA ALA A 118 -6.71 -2.39 -5.94
C ALA A 118 -6.52 -0.94 -6.42
N LEU A 119 -7.28 -0.51 -7.42
CA LEU A 119 -7.25 0.86 -7.95
C LEU A 119 -7.72 1.92 -6.94
N LEU A 120 -8.39 1.52 -5.86
CA LEU A 120 -8.71 2.44 -4.76
C LEU A 120 -7.45 3.01 -4.08
N ALA A 121 -6.29 2.40 -4.28
CA ALA A 121 -5.01 2.97 -3.85
C ALA A 121 -4.76 4.38 -4.41
N LEU A 122 -5.24 4.68 -5.62
CA LEU A 122 -5.16 6.02 -6.21
C LEU A 122 -5.86 7.08 -5.35
N PHE A 123 -7.00 6.71 -4.75
CA PHE A 123 -7.89 7.63 -4.04
C PHE A 123 -7.64 7.66 -2.53
N TYR A 124 -7.14 6.57 -1.95
CA TYR A 124 -6.81 6.52 -0.52
C TYR A 124 -5.32 6.72 -0.23
N GLY A 125 -4.46 6.61 -1.28
CA GLY A 125 -3.02 6.55 -1.15
C GLY A 125 -2.48 5.12 -1.06
N PHE A 126 -3.25 4.21 -0.48
CA PHE A 126 -2.91 2.78 -0.40
C PHE A 126 -4.16 1.89 -0.35
N THR A 127 -3.98 0.62 -0.72
CA THR A 127 -4.91 -0.48 -0.43
C THR A 127 -4.15 -1.71 0.01
N VAL A 128 -4.79 -2.53 0.83
CA VAL A 128 -4.19 -3.74 1.41
C VAL A 128 -5.14 -4.92 1.20
N PHE A 129 -4.56 -6.03 0.75
CA PHE A 129 -5.26 -7.32 0.62
C PHE A 129 -4.52 -8.38 1.41
N GLU A 130 -5.24 -9.23 2.09
CA GLU A 130 -4.67 -10.44 2.68
C GLU A 130 -4.76 -11.58 1.66
N LYS A 131 -3.62 -12.24 1.43
CA LYS A 131 -3.53 -13.45 0.59
C LYS A 131 -4.07 -14.64 1.38
N VAL A 132 -5.19 -15.19 0.93
CA VAL A 132 -5.78 -16.41 1.48
C VAL A 132 -5.48 -17.54 0.52
N PHE A 133 -4.80 -18.57 1.03
CA PHE A 133 -4.37 -19.71 0.24
C PHE A 133 -5.31 -20.91 0.46
N GLU A 134 -5.30 -21.82 -0.49
CA GLU A 134 -5.87 -23.17 -0.39
C GLU A 134 -4.99 -24.17 -1.13
N GLU A 135 -5.12 -25.43 -0.81
CA GLU A 135 -4.51 -26.53 -1.57
C GLU A 135 -5.51 -27.02 -2.62
N ARG A 136 -5.07 -27.09 -3.88
CA ARG A 136 -5.84 -27.61 -5.01
C ARG A 136 -4.90 -28.38 -5.92
N ASP A 137 -5.20 -29.66 -6.20
CA ASP A 137 -4.46 -30.52 -7.12
C ASP A 137 -2.95 -30.61 -6.78
N ASN A 138 -2.58 -30.70 -5.50
CA ASN A 138 -1.22 -30.65 -4.97
C ASN A 138 -0.47 -29.34 -5.14
N TYR A 139 -1.14 -28.26 -5.56
CA TYR A 139 -0.59 -26.90 -5.61
C TYR A 139 -1.16 -26.03 -4.49
N ILE A 140 -0.33 -25.13 -3.97
CA ILE A 140 -0.79 -24.07 -3.09
C ILE A 140 -1.18 -22.88 -3.98
N VAL A 141 -2.47 -22.57 -4.04
CA VAL A 141 -3.05 -21.54 -4.89
C VAL A 141 -3.71 -20.44 -4.07
N TRP A 142 -3.92 -19.28 -4.68
CA TRP A 142 -4.70 -18.21 -4.04
C TRP A 142 -6.18 -18.54 -4.13
N ARG A 143 -6.81 -18.72 -2.98
CA ARG A 143 -8.26 -18.82 -2.88
C ARG A 143 -8.92 -17.46 -3.11
N LYS A 144 -8.33 -16.40 -2.54
CA LYS A 144 -8.77 -15.00 -2.72
C LYS A 144 -7.71 -14.01 -2.24
N PHE A 145 -7.81 -12.80 -2.74
CA PHE A 145 -7.21 -11.61 -2.15
C PHE A 145 -8.28 -10.85 -1.38
N ALA A 146 -8.29 -11.00 -0.06
CA ALA A 146 -9.32 -10.44 0.81
C ALA A 146 -9.02 -8.96 1.09
N PRO A 147 -9.83 -7.99 0.58
CA PRO A 147 -9.56 -6.58 0.78
C PRO A 147 -9.69 -6.21 2.27
N ARG A 148 -8.73 -5.40 2.73
CA ARG A 148 -8.75 -4.80 4.06
C ARG A 148 -9.07 -3.32 3.89
N HIS A 149 -10.28 -2.91 4.32
CA HIS A 149 -10.71 -1.54 4.14
C HIS A 149 -9.72 -0.57 4.81
N PRO A 150 -9.24 0.50 4.14
CA PRO A 150 -8.24 1.41 4.70
C PRO A 150 -8.60 1.99 6.07
N GLN A 151 -9.89 2.18 6.37
CA GLN A 151 -10.36 2.63 7.70
C GLN A 151 -10.09 1.63 8.83
N THR A 152 -9.88 0.35 8.51
CA THR A 152 -9.60 -0.69 9.51
C THR A 152 -8.10 -0.83 9.77
N ILE A 153 -7.26 -0.21 8.97
CA ILE A 153 -5.82 -0.21 9.18
C ILE A 153 -5.49 0.86 10.22
N GLU A 154 -4.96 0.43 11.35
CA GLU A 154 -4.50 1.33 12.40
C GLU A 154 -3.15 1.95 12.03
N ARG A 155 -2.20 1.10 11.60
CA ARG A 155 -0.85 1.52 11.20
C ARG A 155 -0.13 0.45 10.40
N PHE A 156 0.90 0.87 9.67
CA PHE A 156 1.91 0.00 9.12
C PHE A 156 2.95 -0.36 10.18
N LEU A 157 3.46 -1.59 10.12
CA LEU A 157 4.50 -2.12 11.02
C LEU A 157 5.80 -2.20 10.25
N PHE A 158 6.90 -1.90 10.93
CA PHE A 158 8.24 -1.91 10.35
C PHE A 158 9.15 -2.83 11.15
N ASP A 159 10.12 -3.41 10.46
CA ASP A 159 11.20 -4.18 11.08
C ASP A 159 12.33 -3.26 11.58
N GLU A 160 13.34 -3.85 12.22
CA GLU A 160 14.48 -3.13 12.76
C GLU A 160 15.35 -2.46 11.67
N ALA A 161 15.28 -2.94 10.43
CA ALA A 161 15.98 -2.38 9.28
C ALA A 161 15.17 -1.29 8.55
N GLY A 162 13.95 -0.95 9.05
CA GLY A 162 13.05 0.03 8.44
C GLY A 162 12.26 -0.53 7.25
N GLY A 163 12.30 -1.85 6.99
CA GLY A 163 11.45 -2.52 6.02
C GLY A 163 10.01 -2.65 6.49
N LEU A 164 9.07 -2.76 5.55
CA LEU A 164 7.67 -2.99 5.87
C LEU A 164 7.48 -4.43 6.37
N ALA A 165 7.14 -4.59 7.64
CA ALA A 165 6.93 -5.89 8.29
C ALA A 165 5.47 -6.36 8.24
N GLY A 166 4.52 -5.45 8.08
CA GLY A 166 3.10 -5.80 8.03
C GLY A 166 2.18 -4.62 8.29
N VAL A 167 0.93 -4.94 8.64
CA VAL A 167 -0.07 -3.94 9.04
C VAL A 167 -0.76 -4.37 10.31
N ARG A 168 -1.14 -3.40 11.14
CA ARG A 168 -2.06 -3.60 12.25
C ARG A 168 -3.46 -3.23 11.82
N GLN A 169 -4.35 -4.20 11.86
CA GLN A 169 -5.76 -4.02 11.59
C GLN A 169 -6.56 -4.02 12.89
N VAL A 170 -7.56 -3.15 12.96
CA VAL A 170 -8.54 -3.09 14.05
C VAL A 170 -9.95 -3.20 13.49
N GLY A 171 -10.85 -3.78 14.26
CA GLY A 171 -12.25 -3.95 13.85
C GLY A 171 -13.04 -4.77 14.84
N PHE A 172 -14.25 -5.13 14.44
CA PHE A 172 -15.12 -6.00 15.22
C PHE A 172 -15.26 -7.35 14.53
N ASP A 173 -15.16 -8.44 15.30
CA ASP A 173 -15.45 -9.77 14.79
C ASP A 173 -16.96 -9.96 14.57
N PRO A 174 -17.40 -11.07 13.91
CA PRO A 174 -18.83 -11.33 13.69
C PRO A 174 -19.65 -11.42 14.97
N GLN A 175 -19.00 -11.60 16.14
CA GLN A 175 -19.62 -11.62 17.46
C GLN A 175 -19.65 -10.23 18.12
N GLY A 176 -19.24 -9.18 17.40
CA GLY A 176 -19.21 -7.80 17.90
C GLY A 176 -18.09 -7.47 18.88
N ARG A 177 -17.07 -8.34 19.03
CA ARG A 177 -15.93 -8.10 19.92
C ARG A 177 -14.85 -7.34 19.17
N PHE A 178 -14.31 -6.30 19.81
CA PHE A 178 -13.17 -5.57 19.27
C PHE A 178 -11.96 -6.49 19.14
N ARG A 179 -11.34 -6.48 17.97
CA ARG A 179 -10.15 -7.24 17.64
C ARG A 179 -9.07 -6.32 17.07
N GLN A 180 -7.84 -6.64 17.43
CA GLN A 180 -6.64 -6.07 16.88
C GLN A 180 -5.76 -7.23 16.41
N VAL A 181 -5.33 -7.18 15.15
CA VAL A 181 -4.57 -8.24 14.49
C VAL A 181 -3.41 -7.63 13.74
N ASP A 182 -2.22 -8.16 13.97
CA ASP A 182 -1.04 -7.85 13.18
C ASP A 182 -0.92 -8.87 12.04
N ILE A 183 -1.00 -8.39 10.81
CA ILE A 183 -0.93 -9.23 9.61
C ILE A 183 0.46 -9.04 9.01
N PRO A 184 1.29 -10.09 8.92
CA PRO A 184 2.65 -9.99 8.42
C PRO A 184 2.67 -9.76 6.91
N ILE A 185 3.73 -9.10 6.43
CA ILE A 185 3.87 -8.67 5.03
C ILE A 185 3.82 -9.83 4.04
N GLU A 186 4.29 -11.03 4.43
CA GLU A 186 4.27 -12.23 3.61
C GLU A 186 2.84 -12.66 3.25
N LYS A 187 1.86 -12.30 4.07
CA LYS A 187 0.44 -12.54 3.81
C LYS A 187 -0.27 -11.40 3.09
N LEU A 188 0.44 -10.33 2.76
CA LEU A 188 -0.18 -9.13 2.22
C LEU A 188 0.19 -8.90 0.76
N LEU A 189 -0.75 -8.28 0.02
CA LEU A 189 -0.51 -7.46 -1.15
C LEU A 189 -0.81 -6.03 -0.76
N VAL A 190 0.17 -5.14 -0.90
CA VAL A 190 0.04 -3.73 -0.55
C VAL A 190 0.29 -2.89 -1.80
N PHE A 191 -0.73 -2.16 -2.23
CA PHE A 191 -0.64 -1.20 -3.31
C PHE A 191 -0.49 0.18 -2.70
N ILE A 192 0.55 0.92 -3.10
CA ILE A 192 0.84 2.26 -2.60
C ILE A 192 0.96 3.18 -3.81
N TRP A 193 0.13 4.21 -3.83
CA TRP A 193 0.18 5.23 -4.86
C TRP A 193 1.09 6.38 -4.42
N ARG A 194 2.03 6.80 -5.29
CA ARG A 194 3.02 7.85 -4.99
C ARG A 194 3.71 7.63 -3.66
N ARG A 195 4.41 6.50 -3.56
CA ARG A 195 5.23 6.22 -2.39
C ARG A 195 6.42 7.18 -2.36
N GLU A 196 6.36 8.19 -1.49
CA GLU A 196 7.41 9.17 -1.30
C GLU A 196 8.25 8.78 -0.09
N LEU A 197 9.59 8.82 -0.23
CA LEU A 197 10.55 8.56 0.86
C LEU A 197 10.25 7.31 1.72
N GLY A 198 9.69 6.27 1.12
CA GLY A 198 9.35 5.04 1.83
C GLY A 198 8.03 5.08 2.62
N ASN A 199 7.28 6.19 2.59
CA ASN A 199 5.99 6.32 3.26
C ASN A 199 4.96 5.32 2.71
N PRO A 200 4.43 4.37 3.50
CA PRO A 200 3.50 3.35 3.04
C PRO A 200 2.05 3.85 2.91
N TYR A 201 1.75 5.03 3.43
CA TYR A 201 0.40 5.61 3.31
C TYR A 201 0.15 6.21 1.92
N GLY A 202 1.22 6.48 1.15
CA GLY A 202 1.14 7.08 -0.17
C GLY A 202 0.51 8.46 -0.17
N VAL A 203 0.28 9.01 -1.37
CA VAL A 203 -0.35 10.31 -1.55
C VAL A 203 -1.56 10.18 -2.46
N SER A 204 -2.76 10.40 -1.93
CA SER A 204 -4.01 10.34 -2.68
C SER A 204 -4.05 11.38 -3.82
N VAL A 205 -4.60 11.02 -4.97
CA VAL A 205 -4.89 11.97 -6.05
C VAL A 205 -5.88 13.05 -5.61
N LEU A 206 -6.74 12.74 -4.62
CA LEU A 206 -7.74 13.66 -4.08
C LEU A 206 -7.12 14.72 -3.17
N ARG A 207 -5.88 14.51 -2.69
CA ARG A 207 -5.19 15.47 -1.83
C ARG A 207 -5.13 16.87 -2.48
N ALA A 208 -4.74 16.94 -3.75
CA ALA A 208 -4.66 18.21 -4.47
C ALA A 208 -6.04 18.86 -4.72
N ALA A 209 -7.08 18.05 -4.87
CA ALA A 209 -8.44 18.53 -5.11
C ALA A 209 -9.18 18.97 -3.83
N TYR A 210 -8.66 18.59 -2.64
CA TYR A 210 -9.35 18.78 -1.37
C TYR A 210 -9.80 20.22 -1.12
N LYS A 211 -8.93 21.19 -1.32
CA LYS A 211 -9.24 22.61 -1.06
C LYS A 211 -10.44 23.10 -1.88
N HIS A 212 -10.48 22.76 -3.16
CA HIS A 212 -11.55 23.16 -4.07
C HIS A 212 -12.86 22.43 -3.75
N TRP A 213 -12.76 21.13 -3.46
CA TRP A 213 -13.90 20.34 -3.02
C TRP A 213 -14.50 20.89 -1.70
N PHE A 214 -13.66 21.19 -0.71
CA PHE A 214 -14.07 21.70 0.59
C PHE A 214 -14.81 23.04 0.46
N LEU A 215 -14.28 23.98 -0.34
CA LEU A 215 -14.93 25.27 -0.60
C LEU A 215 -16.27 25.09 -1.32
N LYS A 216 -16.33 24.18 -2.27
CA LYS A 216 -17.58 23.83 -2.96
C LYS A 216 -18.61 23.22 -2.00
N ASP A 217 -18.19 22.28 -1.15
CA ASP A 217 -19.05 21.56 -0.19
C ASP A 217 -19.65 22.50 0.89
N ILE A 218 -18.96 23.62 1.22
CA ILE A 218 -19.49 24.66 2.12
C ILE A 218 -20.46 25.60 1.41
N ALA A 219 -20.29 25.79 0.10
CA ALA A 219 -21.09 26.73 -0.67
C ALA A 219 -22.48 26.19 -1.07
N TYR A 220 -22.70 24.89 -0.92
CA TYR A 220 -23.95 24.18 -1.17
C TYR A 220 -24.68 23.83 0.11
#